data_720d05f42031f034e45ce230071fcd3c
#
_entry.id   720d05f42031f034e45ce230071fcd3c
#
_cell.length_a   1.000
_cell.length_b   1.000
_cell.length_c   1.000
_cell.angle_alpha   90.00
_cell.angle_beta   90.00
_cell.angle_gamma   90.00
#
_symmetry.space_group_name_H-M   'P 1'
#
loop_
_entity.id
_entity.type
_entity.pdbx_description
1 polymer ?
#
loop_
_entity_poly.entity_id
_entity_poly.type
_entity_poly.pdbx_seq_one_letter_code
_entity_poly.pdbx_strand_id
1 'polypeptide(L)'
;MVKKYLFILAATALTFTSCIKDDSTEGGDGVSVISLQTPLNSSYTLNQGDTLKINPAVLQSNGKQKLTYEWEINHKLVSSDSALVYPIQNSGSYTGRLRLSNGQNIQIYEFNVNVEYAYTKGVYLLAENNSKSILSYVPTEDVNKSFHLDVLAPNNPNINFGTPCSMAWNKTIGGQANNVLIIAAGNPSTLYQLDGYEMLSLFQTPVGEKVIQVEANSDPGAPKVMAVTKNNLYSLGLNTTNLISQTSRFTSAVGGSVSFANRMTPWWRDDLFYAHGDAYFDNAHGSLLAMAIENTSVPAEILKGTFTGDTLVGMGSVNKQRNLALITNQTSTGTFYFTYIFPGYYSSSADKRIAANVLYRVAMPSTSGIANGSVVRSARSKNIVYYTNGNAVYAHNVLANSNFPTAALFTVGSSSEKIVDMVFSDDDNLIYVATNDTSASMPGSLYCYDTQTNTLRWSKQHITGRIVKALFRNK
;
A
#
# COMPACT_ATOMS: atom_id res chain seq x y z
N MET A 1 -51.74 64.95 -45.28
CA MET A 1 -51.13 64.18 -44.22
C MET A 1 -49.64 63.84 -44.43
N VAL A 2 -49.10 63.96 -45.61
CA VAL A 2 -47.70 63.55 -45.93
C VAL A 2 -46.65 64.58 -45.41
N LYS A 3 -46.97 65.88 -45.26
CA LYS A 3 -46.04 66.93 -44.81
C LYS A 3 -45.70 66.89 -43.31
N LYS A 4 -46.54 66.28 -42.46
CA LYS A 4 -46.25 66.15 -40.99
C LYS A 4 -45.27 65.06 -40.67
N TYR A 5 -45.18 64.00 -41.47
CA TYR A 5 -44.23 62.87 -41.22
C TYR A 5 -42.84 63.22 -41.74
N LEU A 6 -42.70 64.10 -42.70
CA LEU A 6 -41.36 64.51 -43.21
C LEU A 6 -40.57 65.29 -42.19
N PHE A 7 -41.26 66.11 -41.33
CA PHE A 7 -40.62 66.93 -40.29
C PHE A 7 -40.17 66.04 -39.08
N ILE A 8 -40.90 64.98 -38.77
CA ILE A 8 -40.53 64.03 -37.69
C ILE A 8 -39.33 63.16 -38.13
N LEU A 9 -39.23 62.82 -39.42
CA LEU A 9 -38.11 62.06 -39.93
C LEU A 9 -36.81 62.90 -40.03
N ALA A 10 -36.92 64.19 -40.27
CA ALA A 10 -35.77 65.10 -40.27
C ALA A 10 -35.26 65.46 -38.87
N ALA A 11 -36.14 65.43 -37.84
CA ALA A 11 -35.76 65.69 -36.46
C ALA A 11 -35.07 64.43 -35.79
N THR A 12 -35.46 63.25 -36.22
CA THR A 12 -34.80 62.00 -35.73
C THR A 12 -33.43 61.70 -36.40
N ALA A 13 -33.18 62.21 -37.61
CA ALA A 13 -31.87 62.09 -38.28
C ALA A 13 -30.78 63.01 -37.71
N LEU A 14 -31.12 64.02 -36.94
CA LEU A 14 -30.16 64.98 -36.34
C LEU A 14 -29.67 64.53 -34.95
N THR A 15 -30.24 63.51 -34.38
CA THR A 15 -29.82 62.99 -33.02
C THR A 15 -28.75 61.88 -33.06
N PHE A 16 -28.37 61.43 -34.23
CA PHE A 16 -27.35 60.36 -34.35
C PHE A 16 -25.97 60.86 -34.79
N THR A 17 -25.71 62.14 -34.87
CA THR A 17 -24.38 62.67 -35.20
C THR A 17 -23.60 63.22 -34.02
N SER A 18 -23.96 62.82 -32.79
CA SER A 18 -23.06 63.05 -31.67
C SER A 18 -22.10 61.88 -31.61
N CYS A 19 -21.13 61.76 -32.54
CA CYS A 19 -19.89 61.17 -32.26
C CYS A 19 -19.23 61.94 -31.14
N ILE A 20 -19.38 61.53 -29.92
CA ILE A 20 -18.47 61.95 -28.87
C ILE A 20 -17.14 61.37 -29.31
N LYS A 21 -16.28 62.19 -29.88
CA LYS A 21 -14.86 61.86 -29.99
C LYS A 21 -14.40 61.69 -28.54
N ASP A 22 -14.16 60.46 -28.14
CA ASP A 22 -13.51 60.16 -26.87
C ASP A 22 -12.03 60.55 -27.03
N ASP A 23 -11.73 61.81 -26.79
CA ASP A 23 -10.37 62.34 -26.82
C ASP A 23 -9.58 61.93 -25.56
N SER A 24 -10.14 61.06 -24.72
CA SER A 24 -9.47 60.55 -23.50
C SER A 24 -8.27 59.66 -23.80
N THR A 25 -8.09 59.24 -25.06
CA THR A 25 -6.97 58.40 -25.50
C THR A 25 -6.03 59.03 -26.53
N GLU A 26 -6.27 60.31 -26.98
CA GLU A 26 -5.30 61.00 -27.83
C GLU A 26 -4.14 61.55 -26.99
N GLY A 27 -3.03 60.78 -26.99
CA GLY A 27 -1.74 61.26 -26.47
C GLY A 27 -1.23 60.60 -25.20
N GLY A 28 -1.94 59.61 -24.63
CA GLY A 28 -1.39 58.81 -23.56
C GLY A 28 -0.73 57.53 -24.12
N ASP A 29 0.42 57.12 -23.59
CA ASP A 29 0.91 55.79 -23.76
C ASP A 29 -0.23 54.82 -23.39
N GLY A 30 -0.71 54.00 -24.35
CA GLY A 30 -1.90 53.13 -24.17
C GLY A 30 -1.78 52.30 -22.88
N VAL A 31 -2.91 51.96 -22.31
CA VAL A 31 -2.97 51.12 -21.07
C VAL A 31 -2.01 49.94 -21.18
N SER A 32 -1.12 49.83 -20.22
CA SER A 32 -0.18 48.71 -20.18
C SER A 32 -0.91 47.42 -19.85
N VAL A 33 -1.07 46.55 -20.85
CA VAL A 33 -1.73 45.27 -20.71
C VAL A 33 -0.75 44.23 -20.18
N ILE A 34 -1.20 43.45 -19.19
CA ILE A 34 -0.43 42.35 -18.58
C ILE A 34 -0.88 41.03 -19.20
N SER A 35 0.03 40.16 -19.47
CA SER A 35 -0.25 38.77 -19.84
C SER A 35 0.84 37.82 -19.33
N LEU A 36 0.58 36.51 -19.28
CA LEU A 36 1.58 35.51 -19.03
C LEU A 36 2.21 35.10 -20.36
N GLN A 37 3.55 34.97 -20.39
CA GLN A 37 4.27 34.44 -21.54
C GLN A 37 3.88 33.00 -21.81
N THR A 38 3.69 32.19 -20.76
CA THR A 38 3.18 30.85 -20.80
C THR A 38 2.01 30.75 -19.82
N PRO A 39 0.86 30.19 -20.23
CA PRO A 39 -0.27 29.98 -19.32
C PRO A 39 0.15 29.15 -18.11
N LEU A 40 -0.46 29.41 -16.96
CA LEU A 40 -0.34 28.51 -15.80
C LEU A 40 -0.96 27.15 -16.15
N ASN A 41 -0.45 26.10 -15.54
CA ASN A 41 -1.14 24.81 -15.60
C ASN A 41 -2.53 24.97 -14.96
N SER A 42 -3.54 24.36 -15.57
CA SER A 42 -4.89 24.35 -15.01
C SER A 42 -5.00 23.57 -13.71
N SER A 43 -4.08 22.62 -13.47
CA SER A 43 -4.01 21.82 -12.26
C SER A 43 -2.58 21.45 -11.92
N TYR A 44 -2.28 21.44 -10.62
CA TYR A 44 -1.03 20.95 -10.02
C TYR A 44 -1.36 19.79 -9.09
N THR A 45 -0.59 18.69 -9.19
CA THR A 45 -0.72 17.55 -8.30
C THR A 45 0.53 17.45 -7.43
N LEU A 46 0.35 17.36 -6.12
CA LEU A 46 1.38 17.33 -5.10
C LEU A 46 1.06 16.23 -4.09
N ASN A 47 2.06 15.79 -3.33
CA ASN A 47 1.80 15.00 -2.12
C ASN A 47 1.71 15.93 -0.90
N GLN A 48 1.02 15.47 0.12
CA GLN A 48 0.96 16.13 1.43
C GLN A 48 2.37 16.41 1.96
N GLY A 49 2.60 17.64 2.41
CA GLY A 49 3.91 18.11 2.86
C GLY A 49 4.82 18.64 1.74
N ASP A 50 4.47 18.48 0.47
CA ASP A 50 5.21 19.09 -0.64
C ASP A 50 5.02 20.60 -0.69
N THR A 51 5.92 21.27 -1.40
CA THR A 51 5.86 22.71 -1.61
C THR A 51 5.43 23.01 -3.04
N LEU A 52 4.30 23.69 -3.20
CA LEU A 52 3.87 24.24 -4.49
C LEU A 52 4.81 25.38 -4.91
N LYS A 53 5.41 25.24 -6.09
CA LYS A 53 6.31 26.24 -6.68
C LYS A 53 5.78 26.65 -8.04
N ILE A 54 5.46 27.95 -8.21
CA ILE A 54 5.01 28.51 -9.48
C ILE A 54 5.80 29.80 -9.72
N ASN A 55 6.47 29.90 -10.85
CA ASN A 55 7.23 31.09 -11.25
C ASN A 55 6.74 31.56 -12.62
N PRO A 56 5.75 32.48 -12.69
CA PRO A 56 5.18 32.94 -13.93
C PRO A 56 6.09 33.97 -14.62
N ALA A 57 6.29 33.81 -15.93
CA ALA A 57 6.90 34.83 -16.75
C ALA A 57 5.83 35.80 -17.21
N VAL A 58 5.92 37.07 -16.79
CA VAL A 58 4.92 38.11 -17.05
C VAL A 58 5.42 39.06 -18.16
N LEU A 59 4.54 39.34 -19.11
CA LEU A 59 4.75 40.31 -20.17
C LEU A 59 3.90 41.57 -19.91
N GLN A 60 4.43 42.73 -20.27
CA GLN A 60 3.69 44.02 -20.32
C GLN A 60 3.82 44.62 -21.70
N SER A 61 2.70 45.09 -22.29
CA SER A 61 2.70 45.67 -23.65
C SER A 61 3.37 47.01 -23.72
N ASN A 62 3.16 47.87 -22.75
CA ASN A 62 3.68 49.25 -22.71
C ASN A 62 4.32 49.52 -21.36
N GLY A 63 5.57 49.94 -21.36
CA GLY A 63 6.22 50.53 -20.22
C GLY A 63 6.69 49.54 -19.16
N LYS A 64 7.24 50.11 -18.10
CA LYS A 64 7.90 49.40 -16.99
C LYS A 64 7.15 49.66 -15.69
N GLN A 65 5.83 49.48 -15.73
CA GLN A 65 5.02 49.65 -14.51
C GLN A 65 5.40 48.59 -13.48
N LYS A 66 5.35 48.96 -12.21
CA LYS A 66 5.63 48.03 -11.11
C LYS A 66 4.51 46.99 -11.06
N LEU A 67 4.91 45.72 -11.18
CA LEU A 67 4.00 44.59 -11.00
C LEU A 67 3.79 44.29 -9.51
N THR A 68 2.55 44.00 -9.16
CA THR A 68 2.16 43.42 -7.87
C THR A 68 1.53 42.07 -8.07
N TYR A 69 1.84 41.16 -7.18
CA TYR A 69 1.38 39.77 -7.20
C TYR A 69 0.58 39.53 -5.94
N GLU A 70 -0.53 38.82 -6.07
CA GLU A 70 -1.32 38.31 -4.96
C GLU A 70 -1.66 36.86 -5.27
N TRP A 71 -1.06 35.94 -4.50
CA TRP A 71 -1.34 34.53 -4.59
C TRP A 71 -2.32 34.14 -3.50
N GLU A 72 -3.39 33.48 -3.89
CA GLU A 72 -4.38 32.96 -2.97
C GLU A 72 -4.54 31.45 -3.12
N ILE A 73 -4.74 30.78 -1.98
CA ILE A 73 -5.15 29.37 -1.91
C ILE A 73 -6.41 29.31 -1.06
N ASN A 74 -7.49 28.73 -1.61
CA ASN A 74 -8.83 28.74 -1.01
C ASN A 74 -9.25 30.14 -0.54
N HIS A 75 -9.06 31.14 -1.41
CA HIS A 75 -9.39 32.55 -1.16
C HIS A 75 -8.64 33.23 -0.01
N LYS A 76 -7.55 32.62 0.47
CA LYS A 76 -6.66 33.25 1.44
C LYS A 76 -5.37 33.68 0.77
N LEU A 77 -4.96 34.93 0.97
CA LEU A 77 -3.67 35.44 0.52
C LEU A 77 -2.53 34.64 1.22
N VAL A 78 -1.67 34.02 0.42
CA VAL A 78 -0.55 33.19 0.90
C VAL A 78 0.82 33.74 0.53
N SER A 79 0.91 34.57 -0.53
CA SER A 79 2.14 35.25 -0.92
C SER A 79 1.86 36.49 -1.75
N SER A 80 2.78 37.49 -1.70
CA SER A 80 2.83 38.64 -2.58
C SER A 80 4.11 38.67 -3.43
N ASP A 81 4.90 37.61 -3.41
CA ASP A 81 6.13 37.47 -4.18
C ASP A 81 5.84 37.23 -5.66
N SER A 82 6.79 37.51 -6.54
CA SER A 82 6.68 37.21 -7.98
C SER A 82 6.56 35.72 -8.27
N ALA A 83 7.15 34.89 -7.44
CA ALA A 83 7.04 33.42 -7.48
C ALA A 83 6.32 32.91 -6.24
N LEU A 84 5.39 31.96 -6.42
CA LEU A 84 4.77 31.24 -5.31
C LEU A 84 5.69 30.13 -4.83
N VAL A 85 5.98 30.12 -3.54
CA VAL A 85 6.60 29.01 -2.80
C VAL A 85 5.73 28.76 -1.57
N TYR A 86 4.87 27.75 -1.64
CA TYR A 86 3.86 27.51 -0.61
C TYR A 86 3.84 26.04 -0.17
N PRO A 87 4.23 25.72 1.07
CA PRO A 87 4.15 24.37 1.61
C PRO A 87 2.70 24.01 1.94
N ILE A 88 2.20 22.89 1.40
CA ILE A 88 0.84 22.43 1.65
C ILE A 88 0.86 21.25 2.60
N GLN A 89 0.37 21.44 3.82
CA GLN A 89 0.45 20.46 4.91
C GLN A 89 -0.65 19.40 4.87
N ASN A 90 -1.83 19.74 4.32
CA ASN A 90 -2.98 18.85 4.35
C ASN A 90 -3.32 18.36 2.94
N SER A 91 -3.75 17.09 2.84
CA SER A 91 -4.31 16.53 1.62
C SER A 91 -5.66 17.17 1.28
N GLY A 92 -6.06 17.10 0.01
CA GLY A 92 -7.33 17.63 -0.47
C GLY A 92 -7.21 18.42 -1.77
N SER A 93 -8.33 18.95 -2.23
CA SER A 93 -8.39 19.80 -3.42
C SER A 93 -8.51 21.26 -3.00
N TYR A 94 -7.66 22.09 -3.56
CA TYR A 94 -7.59 23.52 -3.28
C TYR A 94 -7.78 24.29 -4.58
N THR A 95 -8.42 25.45 -4.48
CA THR A 95 -8.46 26.45 -5.57
C THR A 95 -7.30 27.42 -5.39
N GLY A 96 -6.53 27.63 -6.44
CA GLY A 96 -5.47 28.63 -6.49
C GLY A 96 -5.84 29.80 -7.37
N ARG A 97 -5.41 31.00 -7.01
CA ARG A 97 -5.62 32.23 -7.79
C ARG A 97 -4.37 33.09 -7.74
N LEU A 98 -3.94 33.55 -8.93
CA LEU A 98 -2.94 34.61 -9.06
C LEU A 98 -3.65 35.85 -9.56
N ARG A 99 -3.58 36.93 -8.80
CA ARG A 99 -3.96 38.26 -9.22
C ARG A 99 -2.70 39.07 -9.52
N LEU A 100 -2.58 39.50 -10.78
CA LEU A 100 -1.49 40.37 -11.24
C LEU A 100 -2.05 41.78 -11.46
N SER A 101 -1.32 42.81 -11.02
CA SER A 101 -1.68 44.19 -11.29
C SER A 101 -0.41 45.00 -11.56
N ASN A 102 -0.54 45.97 -12.50
CA ASN A 102 0.48 47.01 -12.73
C ASN A 102 -0.08 48.44 -12.43
N GLY A 103 -1.20 48.53 -11.71
CA GLY A 103 -1.88 49.77 -11.40
C GLY A 103 -2.83 50.26 -12.50
N GLN A 104 -2.63 49.85 -13.76
CA GLN A 104 -3.47 50.22 -14.91
C GLN A 104 -4.35 49.05 -15.38
N ASN A 105 -3.85 47.82 -15.25
CA ASN A 105 -4.54 46.61 -15.67
C ASN A 105 -4.45 45.55 -14.57
N ILE A 106 -5.49 44.72 -14.47
CA ILE A 106 -5.55 43.58 -13.55
C ILE A 106 -5.86 42.33 -14.36
N GLN A 107 -5.10 41.26 -14.11
CA GLN A 107 -5.35 39.93 -14.67
C GLN A 107 -5.46 38.93 -13.54
N ILE A 108 -6.40 38.01 -13.69
CA ILE A 108 -6.67 36.96 -12.72
C ILE A 108 -6.50 35.60 -13.44
N TYR A 109 -5.70 34.72 -12.84
CA TYR A 109 -5.47 33.37 -13.33
C TYR A 109 -5.85 32.40 -12.23
N GLU A 110 -6.75 31.46 -12.56
CA GLU A 110 -7.21 30.44 -11.64
C GLU A 110 -6.60 29.09 -12.01
N PHE A 111 -6.33 28.26 -11.00
CA PHE A 111 -5.80 26.91 -11.14
C PHE A 111 -6.27 26.04 -9.98
N ASN A 112 -6.20 24.72 -10.15
CA ASN A 112 -6.50 23.76 -9.11
C ASN A 112 -5.20 23.20 -8.54
N VAL A 113 -5.21 22.84 -7.26
CA VAL A 113 -4.12 22.11 -6.61
C VAL A 113 -4.72 20.89 -5.94
N ASN A 114 -4.35 19.71 -6.41
CA ASN A 114 -4.75 18.43 -5.83
C ASN A 114 -3.60 17.89 -5.01
N VAL A 115 -3.81 17.79 -3.71
CA VAL A 115 -2.82 17.27 -2.77
C VAL A 115 -3.21 15.87 -2.37
N GLU A 116 -2.45 14.89 -2.84
CA GLU A 116 -2.64 13.50 -2.49
C GLU A 116 -2.02 13.21 -1.12
N TYR A 117 -2.54 12.20 -0.43
CA TYR A 117 -1.94 11.74 0.83
C TYR A 117 -0.52 11.26 0.62
N ALA A 118 0.36 11.53 1.57
CA ALA A 118 1.79 11.29 1.45
C ALA A 118 2.16 9.80 1.30
N TYR A 119 1.35 8.91 1.89
CA TYR A 119 1.72 7.50 2.08
C TYR A 119 0.78 6.55 1.34
N THR A 120 0.41 6.84 0.07
CA THR A 120 -0.61 6.06 -0.63
C THR A 120 -0.08 4.92 -1.48
N LYS A 121 1.12 5.05 -2.06
CA LYS A 121 1.67 4.05 -2.96
C LYS A 121 3.15 3.83 -2.69
N GLY A 122 3.48 2.66 -2.18
CA GLY A 122 4.86 2.36 -1.82
C GLY A 122 5.04 1.07 -1.05
N VAL A 123 6.25 0.86 -0.60
CA VAL A 123 6.62 -0.23 0.29
C VAL A 123 6.77 0.30 1.70
N TYR A 124 6.06 -0.32 2.62
CA TYR A 124 6.22 -0.11 4.05
C TYR A 124 7.16 -1.17 4.62
N LEU A 125 8.07 -0.74 5.47
CA LEU A 125 8.99 -1.62 6.19
C LEU A 125 8.78 -1.44 7.68
N LEU A 126 8.17 -2.43 8.32
CA LEU A 126 8.08 -2.48 9.78
C LEU A 126 9.42 -2.99 10.31
N ALA A 127 10.11 -2.16 11.03
CA ALA A 127 11.45 -2.44 11.51
C ALA A 127 11.60 -2.16 13.00
N GLU A 128 12.61 -2.78 13.61
CA GLU A 128 13.04 -2.54 14.98
C GLU A 128 14.22 -1.59 15.00
N ASN A 129 14.09 -0.54 15.75
CA ASN A 129 15.18 0.37 16.08
C ASN A 129 15.20 0.65 17.59
N ASN A 130 16.27 0.26 18.29
CA ASN A 130 16.40 0.41 19.74
C ASN A 130 15.21 -0.17 20.53
N SER A 131 14.81 -1.40 20.19
CA SER A 131 13.68 -2.13 20.80
C SER A 131 12.31 -1.46 20.62
N LYS A 132 12.18 -0.55 19.66
CA LYS A 132 10.93 0.11 19.29
C LYS A 132 10.59 -0.17 17.84
N SER A 133 9.30 -0.19 17.55
CA SER A 133 8.81 -0.24 16.18
C SER A 133 8.98 1.11 15.49
N ILE A 134 9.56 1.07 14.30
CA ILE A 134 9.51 2.15 13.32
C ILE A 134 8.84 1.63 12.06
N LEU A 135 8.13 2.49 11.36
CA LEU A 135 7.52 2.19 10.07
C LEU A 135 8.14 3.08 9.00
N SER A 136 9.03 2.51 8.21
CA SER A 136 9.63 3.22 7.10
C SER A 136 8.76 3.13 5.87
N TYR A 137 8.74 4.19 5.06
CA TYR A 137 7.99 4.26 3.81
C TYR A 137 8.90 4.61 2.64
N VAL A 138 8.81 3.79 1.58
CA VAL A 138 9.55 3.97 0.33
C VAL A 138 8.54 4.15 -0.80
N PRO A 139 8.40 5.34 -1.39
CA PRO A 139 7.55 5.55 -2.55
C PRO A 139 8.09 4.77 -3.76
N THR A 140 7.21 4.14 -4.53
CA THR A 140 7.61 3.29 -5.66
C THR A 140 7.55 3.98 -7.02
N GLU A 141 6.79 5.07 -7.14
CA GLU A 141 6.68 5.83 -8.39
C GLU A 141 7.88 6.74 -8.66
N ASP A 142 8.50 7.24 -7.60
CA ASP A 142 9.69 8.07 -7.71
C ASP A 142 10.69 7.69 -6.61
N VAL A 143 11.60 6.81 -6.97
CA VAL A 143 12.66 6.35 -6.07
C VAL A 143 13.62 7.47 -5.61
N ASN A 144 13.58 8.62 -6.28
CA ASN A 144 14.35 9.81 -5.89
C ASN A 144 13.58 10.67 -4.90
N LYS A 145 12.25 10.45 -4.73
CA LYS A 145 11.48 11.12 -3.70
C LYS A 145 11.89 10.68 -2.31
N SER A 146 11.55 11.53 -1.36
CA SER A 146 11.93 11.42 0.04
C SER A 146 11.54 10.07 0.63
N PHE A 147 12.53 9.29 0.99
CA PHE A 147 12.35 8.17 1.89
C PHE A 147 11.99 8.71 3.29
N HIS A 148 10.98 8.11 3.90
CA HIS A 148 10.58 8.42 5.26
C HIS A 148 11.06 7.31 6.20
N LEU A 149 12.01 7.64 7.08
CA LEU A 149 12.59 6.66 8.01
C LEU A 149 11.54 6.11 8.98
N ASP A 150 10.71 6.98 9.51
CA ASP A 150 9.64 6.60 10.44
C ASP A 150 8.41 7.49 10.24
N VAL A 151 7.28 6.85 9.97
CA VAL A 151 5.97 7.49 9.84
C VAL A 151 5.06 7.20 11.05
N LEU A 152 5.53 6.46 12.06
CA LEU A 152 4.76 6.18 13.28
C LEU A 152 4.94 7.26 14.34
N ALA A 153 6.16 7.50 14.79
CA ALA A 153 6.43 8.38 15.92
C ALA A 153 6.04 9.84 15.64
N PRO A 154 6.32 10.43 14.46
CA PRO A 154 5.89 11.81 14.17
C PRO A 154 4.38 12.00 14.24
N ASN A 155 3.61 10.99 13.78
CA ASN A 155 2.16 11.06 13.74
C ASN A 155 1.51 10.59 15.06
N ASN A 156 2.25 9.91 15.95
CA ASN A 156 1.75 9.37 17.21
C ASN A 156 2.72 9.65 18.37
N PRO A 157 3.01 10.91 18.70
CA PRO A 157 4.09 11.26 19.63
C PRO A 157 3.91 10.71 21.06
N ASN A 158 2.69 10.36 21.44
CA ASN A 158 2.34 9.85 22.77
C ASN A 158 2.23 8.31 22.83
N ILE A 159 2.52 7.60 21.71
CA ILE A 159 2.40 6.14 21.66
C ILE A 159 3.79 5.49 21.57
N ASN A 160 4.04 4.55 22.47
CA ASN A 160 5.20 3.67 22.39
C ASN A 160 4.77 2.32 21.77
N PHE A 161 5.11 2.11 20.51
CA PHE A 161 4.76 0.90 19.77
C PHE A 161 5.64 -0.30 20.13
N GLY A 162 6.31 -0.42 21.19
CA GLY A 162 7.08 -1.62 21.55
C GLY A 162 7.88 -2.27 20.40
N THR A 163 8.37 -3.49 20.60
CA THR A 163 9.08 -4.26 19.54
C THR A 163 8.13 -4.74 18.44
N PRO A 164 8.51 -4.62 17.15
CA PRO A 164 7.63 -5.02 16.04
C PRO A 164 7.43 -6.53 15.97
N CYS A 165 6.23 -6.96 15.62
CA CYS A 165 5.90 -8.37 15.41
C CYS A 165 5.44 -8.63 13.96
N SER A 166 4.42 -7.94 13.50
CA SER A 166 3.84 -8.12 12.16
C SER A 166 3.01 -6.92 11.75
N MET A 167 2.69 -6.81 10.47
CA MET A 167 1.74 -5.82 9.97
C MET A 167 0.90 -6.39 8.82
N ALA A 168 -0.29 -5.84 8.65
CA ALA A 168 -1.20 -6.15 7.56
C ALA A 168 -1.95 -4.90 7.12
N TRP A 169 -2.31 -4.86 5.85
CA TRP A 169 -3.10 -3.78 5.28
C TRP A 169 -4.51 -4.26 4.97
N ASN A 170 -5.52 -3.59 5.52
CA ASN A 170 -6.88 -3.83 5.09
C ASN A 170 -7.25 -2.83 3.99
N LYS A 171 -7.37 -3.35 2.79
CA LYS A 171 -7.73 -2.59 1.61
C LYS A 171 -9.24 -2.43 1.53
N THR A 172 -9.71 -1.21 1.37
CA THR A 172 -11.12 -0.93 1.06
C THR A 172 -11.55 -1.61 -0.24
N ILE A 173 -12.63 -2.38 -0.18
CA ILE A 173 -13.32 -2.89 -1.34
C ILE A 173 -14.74 -2.30 -1.34
N GLY A 174 -15.17 -1.73 -2.47
CA GLY A 174 -16.56 -1.29 -2.63
C GLY A 174 -16.94 0.06 -2.01
N GLY A 175 -16.00 1.01 -1.91
CA GLY A 175 -16.33 2.41 -1.57
C GLY A 175 -16.59 2.70 -0.09
N GLN A 176 -16.47 1.72 0.78
CA GLN A 176 -16.46 1.93 2.23
C GLN A 176 -15.02 2.23 2.69
N ALA A 177 -14.82 3.37 3.33
CA ALA A 177 -13.51 3.90 3.70
C ALA A 177 -12.90 3.19 4.92
N ASN A 178 -12.43 1.96 4.74
CA ASN A 178 -11.73 1.21 5.79
C ASN A 178 -10.27 0.95 5.42
N ASN A 179 -9.58 1.99 4.97
CA ASN A 179 -8.17 1.96 4.65
C ASN A 179 -7.37 1.97 5.97
N VAL A 180 -7.16 0.79 6.56
CA VAL A 180 -6.56 0.63 7.88
C VAL A 180 -5.30 -0.20 7.79
N LEU A 181 -4.19 0.33 8.29
CA LEU A 181 -2.97 -0.42 8.52
C LEU A 181 -3.01 -1.00 9.94
N ILE A 182 -2.78 -2.29 10.06
CA ILE A 182 -2.69 -2.97 11.35
C ILE A 182 -1.23 -3.25 11.66
N ILE A 183 -0.79 -2.85 12.84
CA ILE A 183 0.53 -3.22 13.36
C ILE A 183 0.34 -4.01 14.64
N ALA A 184 1.01 -5.16 14.74
CA ALA A 184 1.18 -5.90 16.00
C ALA A 184 2.57 -5.60 16.55
N ALA A 185 2.64 -5.14 17.78
CA ALA A 185 3.91 -4.82 18.44
C ALA A 185 3.85 -5.07 19.95
N GLY A 186 5.02 -5.34 20.58
CA GLY A 186 5.16 -5.62 22.00
C GLY A 186 5.17 -7.12 22.34
N ASN A 187 5.46 -7.43 23.59
CA ASN A 187 5.36 -8.79 24.16
C ASN A 187 4.98 -8.66 25.66
N PRO A 188 3.71 -8.87 26.05
CA PRO A 188 2.56 -9.23 25.18
C PRO A 188 2.27 -8.15 24.13
N SER A 189 1.65 -8.57 23.02
CA SER A 189 1.41 -7.68 21.88
C SER A 189 0.14 -6.85 22.04
N THR A 190 0.18 -5.65 21.46
CA THR A 190 -0.98 -4.82 21.18
C THR A 190 -1.16 -4.72 19.67
N LEU A 191 -2.39 -4.81 19.20
CA LEU A 191 -2.79 -4.51 17.83
C LEU A 191 -3.16 -3.04 17.73
N TYR A 192 -2.47 -2.33 16.88
CA TYR A 192 -2.72 -0.92 16.57
C TYR A 192 -3.40 -0.84 15.21
N GLN A 193 -4.59 -0.25 15.17
CA GLN A 193 -5.27 0.10 13.93
C GLN A 193 -4.93 1.55 13.59
N LEU A 194 -4.24 1.76 12.49
CA LEU A 194 -3.81 3.08 12.04
C LEU A 194 -4.65 3.53 10.85
N ASP A 195 -4.99 4.80 10.83
CA ASP A 195 -5.50 5.43 9.61
C ASP A 195 -4.49 5.26 8.47
N GLY A 196 -4.95 4.75 7.36
CA GLY A 196 -4.09 4.40 6.25
C GLY A 196 -3.59 5.58 5.42
N TYR A 197 -4.03 6.78 5.70
CA TYR A 197 -3.63 7.99 5.00
C TYR A 197 -2.62 8.81 5.82
N GLU A 198 -2.90 8.97 7.11
CA GLU A 198 -2.12 9.82 8.01
C GLU A 198 -1.28 9.01 9.01
N MET A 199 -1.45 7.69 9.06
CA MET A 199 -0.77 6.78 10.00
C MET A 199 -1.05 7.11 11.47
N LEU A 200 -2.19 7.75 11.74
CA LEU A 200 -2.67 8.02 13.11
C LEU A 200 -3.26 6.76 13.72
N SER A 201 -2.93 6.48 14.97
CA SER A 201 -3.52 5.35 15.72
C SER A 201 -4.98 5.66 16.09
N LEU A 202 -5.90 4.88 15.53
CA LEU A 202 -7.34 4.98 15.79
C LEU A 202 -7.76 4.11 16.96
N PHE A 203 -7.26 2.87 17.02
CA PHE A 203 -7.60 1.89 18.05
C PHE A 203 -6.36 1.12 18.50
N GLN A 204 -6.36 0.72 19.76
CA GLN A 204 -5.34 -0.10 20.39
C GLN A 204 -6.02 -1.26 21.10
N THR A 205 -5.66 -2.50 20.76
CA THR A 205 -6.27 -3.71 21.33
C THR A 205 -5.20 -4.63 21.88
N PRO A 206 -5.06 -4.74 23.21
CA PRO A 206 -4.16 -5.71 23.83
C PRO A 206 -4.57 -7.14 23.50
N VAL A 207 -3.62 -8.00 23.15
CA VAL A 207 -3.85 -9.43 22.84
C VAL A 207 -3.59 -10.33 24.06
N GLY A 208 -2.74 -9.90 24.99
CA GLY A 208 -2.35 -10.69 26.14
C GLY A 208 -1.23 -11.70 25.88
N GLU A 209 -0.91 -11.97 24.62
CA GLU A 209 0.14 -12.88 24.14
C GLU A 209 0.99 -12.21 23.06
N LYS A 210 2.14 -12.83 22.73
CA LYS A 210 2.95 -12.40 21.60
C LYS A 210 2.29 -12.82 20.28
N VAL A 211 1.91 -11.85 19.49
CA VAL A 211 1.45 -12.07 18.11
C VAL A 211 2.65 -12.45 17.22
N ILE A 212 2.51 -13.49 16.41
CA ILE A 212 3.52 -13.93 15.46
C ILE A 212 3.21 -13.50 14.03
N GLN A 213 1.92 -13.34 13.70
CA GLN A 213 1.50 -12.80 12.40
C GLN A 213 0.13 -12.16 12.50
N VAL A 214 -0.08 -11.09 11.75
CA VAL A 214 -1.38 -10.54 11.40
C VAL A 214 -1.59 -10.62 9.90
N GLU A 215 -2.84 -10.84 9.50
CA GLU A 215 -3.26 -10.79 8.10
C GLU A 215 -4.62 -10.11 8.03
N ALA A 216 -4.79 -9.25 7.04
CA ALA A 216 -6.06 -8.59 6.81
C ALA A 216 -6.84 -9.35 5.75
N ASN A 217 -8.08 -9.60 6.09
CA ASN A 217 -9.05 -10.18 5.22
C ASN A 217 -9.70 -9.11 4.36
N SER A 218 -9.80 -9.34 3.08
CA SER A 218 -10.41 -8.44 2.12
C SER A 218 -11.90 -8.70 1.85
N ASP A 219 -12.62 -9.31 2.80
CA ASP A 219 -14.07 -9.47 2.69
C ASP A 219 -14.76 -8.10 2.69
N PRO A 220 -15.45 -7.70 1.60
CA PRO A 220 -16.12 -6.42 1.54
C PRO A 220 -17.32 -6.31 2.50
N GLY A 221 -17.91 -7.44 2.91
CA GLY A 221 -19.10 -7.45 3.78
C GLY A 221 -18.77 -7.40 5.28
N ALA A 222 -17.60 -7.90 5.69
CA ALA A 222 -17.20 -7.95 7.11
C ALA A 222 -15.67 -7.96 7.23
N PRO A 223 -15.00 -6.85 6.97
CA PRO A 223 -13.55 -6.79 7.01
C PRO A 223 -13.04 -7.10 8.42
N LYS A 224 -12.16 -8.07 8.52
CA LYS A 224 -11.57 -8.56 9.76
C LYS A 224 -10.06 -8.61 9.64
N VAL A 225 -9.40 -8.52 10.78
CA VAL A 225 -7.99 -8.83 10.94
C VAL A 225 -7.87 -10.11 11.71
N MET A 226 -7.07 -11.03 11.19
CA MET A 226 -6.72 -12.26 11.87
C MET A 226 -5.35 -12.09 12.52
N ALA A 227 -5.26 -12.38 13.82
CA ALA A 227 -4.02 -12.34 14.57
C ALA A 227 -3.71 -13.73 15.14
N VAL A 228 -2.53 -14.24 14.77
CA VAL A 228 -2.05 -15.55 15.21
C VAL A 228 -0.99 -15.37 16.29
N THR A 229 -1.16 -16.08 17.39
CA THR A 229 -0.13 -16.36 18.39
C THR A 229 0.33 -17.81 18.26
N LYS A 230 1.23 -18.26 19.10
CA LYS A 230 1.68 -19.67 19.06
C LYS A 230 0.52 -20.66 19.22
N ASN A 231 -0.40 -20.38 20.14
CA ASN A 231 -1.45 -21.32 20.53
C ASN A 231 -2.87 -20.81 20.27
N ASN A 232 -3.01 -19.55 19.84
CA ASN A 232 -4.32 -18.92 19.69
C ASN A 232 -4.47 -18.21 18.35
N LEU A 233 -5.70 -18.19 17.86
CA LEU A 233 -6.14 -17.39 16.73
C LEU A 233 -7.22 -16.43 17.19
N TYR A 234 -7.06 -15.18 16.82
CA TYR A 234 -8.02 -14.11 17.13
C TYR A 234 -8.51 -13.45 15.87
N SER A 235 -9.76 -13.03 15.87
CA SER A 235 -10.30 -12.10 14.89
C SER A 235 -10.60 -10.75 15.53
N LEU A 236 -10.27 -9.67 14.85
CA LEU A 236 -10.54 -8.30 15.24
C LEU A 236 -11.33 -7.62 14.13
N GLY A 237 -12.49 -7.05 14.46
CA GLY A 237 -13.21 -6.18 13.55
C GLY A 237 -12.47 -4.86 13.34
N LEU A 238 -12.61 -4.26 12.17
CA LEU A 238 -12.07 -2.92 11.95
C LEU A 238 -12.86 -1.85 12.70
N ASN A 239 -12.17 -0.79 13.08
CA ASN A 239 -12.72 0.33 13.84
C ASN A 239 -13.37 -0.08 15.18
N THR A 240 -12.82 -1.13 15.81
CA THR A 240 -13.28 -1.64 17.10
C THR A 240 -12.11 -2.25 17.88
N THR A 241 -12.28 -2.39 19.18
CA THR A 241 -11.34 -3.09 20.08
C THR A 241 -11.81 -4.50 20.41
N ASN A 242 -12.88 -4.98 19.79
CA ASN A 242 -13.47 -6.29 20.09
C ASN A 242 -12.62 -7.42 19.47
N LEU A 243 -11.78 -8.03 20.28
CA LEU A 243 -10.94 -9.18 19.94
C LEU A 243 -11.68 -10.48 20.29
N ILE A 244 -11.94 -11.31 19.28
CA ILE A 244 -12.73 -12.54 19.45
C ILE A 244 -11.80 -13.73 19.21
N SER A 245 -11.69 -14.64 20.21
CA SER A 245 -10.96 -15.89 20.04
C SER A 245 -11.70 -16.84 19.09
N GLN A 246 -10.94 -17.40 18.16
CA GLN A 246 -11.37 -18.42 17.21
C GLN A 246 -10.74 -19.80 17.50
N THR A 247 -9.94 -19.90 18.55
CA THR A 247 -9.08 -21.06 18.86
C THR A 247 -9.88 -22.34 19.07
N SER A 248 -11.04 -22.26 19.75
CA SER A 248 -11.87 -23.42 20.06
C SER A 248 -12.32 -24.21 18.84
N ARG A 249 -12.48 -23.56 17.69
CA ARG A 249 -12.84 -24.22 16.42
C ARG A 249 -11.76 -25.16 15.94
N PHE A 250 -10.50 -24.69 16.04
CA PHE A 250 -9.35 -25.48 15.61
C PHE A 250 -9.03 -26.60 16.60
N THR A 251 -9.10 -26.33 17.91
CA THR A 251 -8.90 -27.35 18.93
C THR A 251 -9.93 -28.47 18.84
N SER A 252 -11.18 -28.14 18.52
CA SER A 252 -12.23 -29.15 18.29
C SER A 252 -11.98 -29.94 17.00
N ALA A 253 -11.50 -29.30 15.94
CA ALA A 253 -11.23 -29.96 14.67
C ALA A 253 -10.07 -30.96 14.77
N VAL A 254 -8.97 -30.58 15.39
CA VAL A 254 -7.79 -31.45 15.51
C VAL A 254 -7.90 -32.44 16.68
N GLY A 255 -8.78 -32.20 17.64
CA GLY A 255 -8.95 -33.02 18.85
C GLY A 255 -7.90 -32.77 19.91
N GLY A 256 -7.34 -31.57 20.01
CA GLY A 256 -6.30 -31.19 20.95
C GLY A 256 -5.82 -29.74 20.81
N SER A 257 -4.82 -29.38 21.58
CA SER A 257 -4.24 -28.02 21.52
C SER A 257 -3.47 -27.83 20.22
N VAL A 258 -3.74 -26.72 19.54
CA VAL A 258 -3.03 -26.32 18.30
C VAL A 258 -1.71 -25.62 18.60
N SER A 259 -0.76 -25.73 17.68
CA SER A 259 0.47 -24.93 17.67
C SER A 259 0.65 -24.32 16.29
N PHE A 260 0.19 -23.09 16.13
CA PHE A 260 0.21 -22.41 14.84
C PHE A 260 1.63 -22.12 14.37
N ALA A 261 1.88 -22.40 13.10
CA ALA A 261 3.07 -21.93 12.41
C ALA A 261 3.01 -20.41 12.22
N ASN A 262 4.17 -19.80 12.02
CA ASN A 262 4.29 -18.35 11.81
C ASN A 262 3.92 -17.92 10.38
N ARG A 263 3.03 -18.65 9.73
CA ARG A 263 2.51 -18.33 8.40
C ARG A 263 1.04 -18.68 8.34
N MET A 264 0.25 -17.69 7.95
CA MET A 264 -1.08 -17.85 7.40
C MET A 264 -1.11 -17.18 6.05
N THR A 265 -2.03 -17.56 5.18
CA THR A 265 -2.15 -16.98 3.85
C THR A 265 -3.61 -16.93 3.43
N PRO A 266 -4.05 -15.85 2.79
CA PRO A 266 -5.34 -15.83 2.11
C PRO A 266 -5.40 -16.95 1.08
N TRP A 267 -6.49 -17.70 1.09
CA TRP A 267 -6.68 -18.85 0.21
C TRP A 267 -8.12 -18.93 -0.29
N TRP A 268 -8.35 -19.64 -1.40
CA TRP A 268 -9.60 -19.86 -2.14
C TRP A 268 -10.49 -18.61 -2.27
N ARG A 269 -10.00 -17.62 -2.89
CA ARG A 269 -10.83 -16.52 -3.31
C ARG A 269 -11.69 -16.96 -4.50
N ASP A 270 -12.99 -17.01 -4.31
CA ASP A 270 -13.95 -17.24 -5.38
C ASP A 270 -14.80 -16.01 -5.61
N ASP A 271 -14.50 -15.28 -6.67
CA ASP A 271 -15.23 -14.06 -7.05
C ASP A 271 -16.65 -14.36 -7.54
N LEU A 272 -16.96 -15.63 -7.91
CA LEU A 272 -18.29 -16.02 -8.37
C LEU A 272 -19.25 -16.33 -7.23
N PHE A 273 -18.73 -16.85 -6.11
CA PHE A 273 -19.53 -17.26 -4.95
C PHE A 273 -19.26 -16.41 -3.71
N TYR A 274 -18.42 -15.39 -3.81
CA TYR A 274 -18.00 -14.54 -2.69
C TYR A 274 -17.40 -15.33 -1.51
N ALA A 275 -16.83 -16.51 -1.80
CA ALA A 275 -16.21 -17.32 -0.77
C ALA A 275 -14.75 -16.91 -0.58
N HIS A 276 -14.40 -16.55 0.64
CA HIS A 276 -13.05 -16.17 1.04
C HIS A 276 -12.63 -16.95 2.26
N GLY A 277 -11.36 -17.30 2.37
CA GLY A 277 -10.82 -17.97 3.53
C GLY A 277 -9.32 -17.78 3.70
N ASP A 278 -8.87 -18.10 4.90
CA ASP A 278 -7.46 -18.08 5.27
C ASP A 278 -7.00 -19.49 5.64
N ALA A 279 -5.78 -19.83 5.23
CA ALA A 279 -5.12 -21.09 5.57
C ALA A 279 -4.13 -20.89 6.71
N TYR A 280 -4.13 -21.85 7.63
CA TYR A 280 -3.26 -21.93 8.80
C TYR A 280 -2.61 -23.31 8.83
N PHE A 281 -1.45 -23.42 9.45
CA PHE A 281 -0.79 -24.70 9.63
C PHE A 281 -0.59 -24.97 11.13
N ASP A 282 -1.01 -26.16 11.58
CA ASP A 282 -0.79 -26.62 12.92
C ASP A 282 0.43 -27.56 12.97
N ASN A 283 1.53 -27.08 13.51
CA ASN A 283 2.78 -27.84 13.66
C ASN A 283 2.66 -28.98 14.68
N ALA A 284 1.71 -28.91 15.62
CA ALA A 284 1.57 -29.95 16.65
C ALA A 284 1.01 -31.25 16.07
N HIS A 285 0.05 -31.15 15.14
CA HIS A 285 -0.62 -32.31 14.54
C HIS A 285 -0.27 -32.52 13.07
N GLY A 286 0.56 -31.64 12.48
CA GLY A 286 0.86 -31.68 11.05
C GLY A 286 -0.41 -31.55 10.20
N SER A 287 -1.25 -30.58 10.53
CA SER A 287 -2.55 -30.38 9.89
C SER A 287 -2.62 -29.06 9.19
N LEU A 288 -3.20 -29.05 7.99
CA LEU A 288 -3.60 -27.82 7.32
C LEU A 288 -5.03 -27.47 7.73
N LEU A 289 -5.17 -26.28 8.29
CA LEU A 289 -6.42 -25.74 8.79
C LEU A 289 -6.84 -24.57 7.90
N ALA A 290 -8.13 -24.39 7.71
CA ALA A 290 -8.65 -23.21 7.05
C ALA A 290 -9.97 -22.78 7.65
N MET A 291 -10.25 -21.50 7.57
CA MET A 291 -11.48 -20.90 8.08
C MET A 291 -12.13 -20.09 6.99
N ALA A 292 -13.38 -20.39 6.68
CA ALA A 292 -14.22 -19.55 5.87
C ALA A 292 -14.61 -18.27 6.66
N ILE A 293 -14.52 -17.15 6.00
CA ILE A 293 -14.71 -15.84 6.65
C ILE A 293 -16.19 -15.56 6.85
N GLU A 294 -17.01 -15.92 5.86
CA GLU A 294 -18.46 -15.66 5.89
C GLU A 294 -19.20 -16.57 6.86
N ASN A 295 -18.69 -17.76 7.11
CA ASN A 295 -19.38 -18.75 7.96
C ASN A 295 -18.49 -19.20 9.11
N THR A 296 -18.57 -18.46 10.20
CA THR A 296 -17.80 -18.72 11.41
C THR A 296 -18.33 -19.91 12.23
N SER A 297 -19.41 -20.60 11.81
CA SER A 297 -19.96 -21.78 12.50
C SER A 297 -19.44 -23.11 11.93
N VAL A 298 -18.73 -23.12 10.80
CA VAL A 298 -18.22 -24.31 10.16
C VAL A 298 -16.86 -24.70 10.71
N PRO A 299 -16.62 -26.01 11.07
CA PRO A 299 -15.30 -26.49 11.46
C PRO A 299 -14.26 -26.24 10.39
N ALA A 300 -13.05 -25.93 10.82
CA ALA A 300 -12.03 -25.30 10.01
C ALA A 300 -10.90 -26.26 9.58
N GLU A 301 -11.10 -27.57 9.64
CA GLU A 301 -10.04 -28.50 9.27
C GLU A 301 -10.22 -29.02 7.85
N ILE A 302 -9.12 -29.01 7.09
CA ILE A 302 -9.11 -29.42 5.69
C ILE A 302 -8.28 -30.70 5.48
N LEU A 303 -7.07 -30.77 6.05
CA LEU A 303 -6.16 -31.92 5.89
C LEU A 303 -5.59 -32.33 7.25
N LYS A 304 -6.30 -33.21 7.93
CA LYS A 304 -5.93 -33.73 9.27
C LYS A 304 -4.75 -34.69 9.20
N GLY A 305 -3.69 -34.36 9.95
CA GLY A 305 -2.55 -35.27 10.10
C GLY A 305 -1.81 -35.61 8.81
N THR A 306 -2.13 -34.96 7.69
CA THR A 306 -1.47 -35.22 6.39
C THR A 306 0.02 -34.93 6.42
N PHE A 307 0.45 -34.04 7.29
CA PHE A 307 1.83 -33.58 7.45
C PHE A 307 2.40 -33.96 8.83
N THR A 308 1.95 -35.05 9.40
CA THR A 308 2.43 -35.52 10.73
C THR A 308 3.95 -35.65 10.74
N GLY A 309 4.60 -35.02 11.73
CA GLY A 309 6.05 -34.95 11.85
C GLY A 309 6.71 -33.85 11.00
N ASP A 310 5.94 -33.09 10.27
CA ASP A 310 6.41 -31.92 9.50
C ASP A 310 6.26 -30.64 10.31
N THR A 311 7.15 -29.69 10.05
CA THR A 311 6.99 -28.27 10.43
C THR A 311 6.88 -27.43 9.18
N LEU A 312 6.05 -26.38 9.23
CA LEU A 312 5.91 -25.48 8.10
C LEU A 312 7.15 -24.58 7.95
N VAL A 313 7.75 -24.58 6.76
CA VAL A 313 8.76 -23.59 6.36
C VAL A 313 8.06 -22.32 5.82
N GLY A 314 7.06 -22.51 4.99
CA GLY A 314 6.22 -21.45 4.52
C GLY A 314 5.15 -21.90 3.54
N MET A 315 4.20 -21.02 3.28
CA MET A 315 3.12 -21.26 2.33
C MET A 315 2.71 -19.97 1.61
N GLY A 316 2.07 -20.13 0.47
CA GLY A 316 1.53 -19.04 -0.30
C GLY A 316 0.41 -19.50 -1.23
N SER A 317 -0.50 -18.61 -1.55
CA SER A 317 -1.55 -18.86 -2.53
C SER A 317 -1.10 -18.48 -3.93
N VAL A 318 -1.43 -19.32 -4.90
CA VAL A 318 -1.12 -19.14 -6.33
C VAL A 318 -2.39 -19.22 -7.17
N ASN A 319 -2.29 -19.01 -8.47
CA ASN A 319 -3.41 -19.09 -9.39
C ASN A 319 -4.60 -18.21 -8.94
N LYS A 320 -4.34 -16.90 -8.78
CA LYS A 320 -5.33 -15.93 -8.28
C LYS A 320 -5.92 -16.31 -6.90
N GLN A 321 -5.05 -16.82 -6.03
CA GLN A 321 -5.40 -17.26 -4.67
C GLN A 321 -6.32 -18.50 -4.60
N ARG A 322 -6.50 -19.21 -5.70
CA ARG A 322 -7.35 -20.42 -5.73
C ARG A 322 -6.64 -21.64 -5.19
N ASN A 323 -5.35 -21.77 -5.41
CA ASN A 323 -4.55 -22.93 -5.02
C ASN A 323 -3.55 -22.55 -3.95
N LEU A 324 -3.12 -23.54 -3.16
CA LEU A 324 -2.16 -23.36 -2.08
C LEU A 324 -0.91 -24.18 -2.36
N ALA A 325 0.24 -23.57 -2.11
CA ALA A 325 1.54 -24.22 -2.14
C ALA A 325 2.20 -24.14 -0.76
N LEU A 326 2.70 -25.25 -0.25
CA LEU A 326 3.37 -25.37 1.04
C LEU A 326 4.76 -25.95 0.85
N ILE A 327 5.70 -25.45 1.66
CA ILE A 327 6.99 -26.11 1.89
C ILE A 327 7.03 -26.51 3.37
N THR A 328 7.20 -27.79 3.62
CA THR A 328 7.35 -28.35 4.97
C THR A 328 8.71 -29.01 5.13
N ASN A 329 9.20 -29.09 6.37
CA ASN A 329 10.40 -29.87 6.75
C ASN A 329 9.98 -30.99 7.65
N GLN A 330 10.25 -32.24 7.23
CA GLN A 330 10.05 -33.41 8.06
C GLN A 330 11.15 -33.48 9.12
N THR A 331 10.77 -33.32 10.38
CA THR A 331 11.73 -33.14 11.49
C THR A 331 12.61 -34.34 11.73
N SER A 332 12.10 -35.54 11.45
CA SER A 332 12.84 -36.82 11.68
C SER A 332 13.96 -37.07 10.66
N THR A 333 13.80 -36.55 9.42
CA THR A 333 14.75 -36.80 8.31
C THR A 333 15.46 -35.51 7.86
N GLY A 334 14.95 -34.37 8.21
CA GLY A 334 15.39 -33.06 7.66
C GLY A 334 15.02 -32.86 6.19
N THR A 335 14.13 -33.70 5.65
CA THR A 335 13.71 -33.64 4.25
C THR A 335 12.68 -32.55 4.06
N PHE A 336 12.90 -31.68 3.09
CA PHE A 336 11.93 -30.71 2.69
C PHE A 336 10.97 -31.26 1.65
N TYR A 337 9.67 -30.99 1.81
CA TYR A 337 8.63 -31.40 0.89
C TYR A 337 7.90 -30.15 0.35
N PHE A 338 7.69 -30.17 -0.96
CA PHE A 338 6.78 -29.24 -1.63
C PHE A 338 5.43 -29.91 -1.82
N THR A 339 4.36 -29.23 -1.41
CA THR A 339 2.99 -29.76 -1.55
C THR A 339 2.14 -28.72 -2.29
N TYR A 340 1.43 -29.16 -3.33
CA TYR A 340 0.49 -28.37 -4.09
C TYR A 340 -0.93 -28.85 -3.86
N ILE A 341 -1.82 -27.92 -3.48
CA ILE A 341 -3.16 -28.21 -3.01
C ILE A 341 -4.17 -27.43 -3.81
N PHE A 342 -5.24 -28.11 -4.22
CA PHE A 342 -6.39 -27.52 -4.86
C PHE A 342 -7.58 -27.54 -3.88
N PRO A 343 -8.32 -26.45 -3.67
CA PRO A 343 -9.53 -26.47 -2.88
C PRO A 343 -10.64 -27.19 -3.67
N GLY A 344 -11.25 -28.19 -3.04
CA GLY A 344 -12.49 -28.80 -3.55
C GLY A 344 -13.69 -28.11 -2.93
N TYR A 345 -14.75 -27.93 -3.72
CA TYR A 345 -16.01 -27.41 -3.22
C TYR A 345 -16.96 -28.56 -2.90
N TYR A 346 -17.54 -28.54 -1.70
CA TYR A 346 -18.76 -29.29 -1.42
C TYR A 346 -19.95 -28.39 -1.67
N SER A 347 -20.76 -28.74 -2.64
CA SER A 347 -21.86 -27.93 -3.13
C SER A 347 -23.20 -28.14 -2.43
N SER A 348 -23.22 -28.63 -1.18
CA SER A 348 -24.49 -28.65 -0.44
C SER A 348 -24.68 -27.34 0.29
N SER A 349 -25.84 -26.72 0.17
CA SER A 349 -26.24 -25.48 0.85
C SER A 349 -26.20 -25.58 2.39
N ALA A 350 -26.08 -26.78 2.93
CA ALA A 350 -26.01 -27.07 4.36
C ALA A 350 -24.58 -27.30 4.88
N ASP A 351 -23.62 -27.67 4.01
CA ASP A 351 -22.27 -28.05 4.40
C ASP A 351 -21.24 -27.31 3.52
N LYS A 352 -20.94 -26.09 3.87
CA LYS A 352 -19.93 -25.25 3.20
C LYS A 352 -18.50 -25.64 3.58
N ARG A 353 -18.23 -26.92 3.83
CA ARG A 353 -16.86 -27.36 4.12
C ARG A 353 -16.02 -27.26 2.88
N ILE A 354 -14.82 -26.77 3.06
CA ILE A 354 -13.82 -26.74 2.00
C ILE A 354 -13.06 -28.04 2.10
N ALA A 355 -13.20 -28.87 1.06
CA ALA A 355 -12.32 -30.01 0.87
C ALA A 355 -11.03 -29.52 0.21
N ALA A 356 -9.89 -30.03 0.66
CA ALA A 356 -8.64 -29.81 -0.01
C ALA A 356 -8.15 -31.12 -0.62
N ASN A 357 -7.70 -31.05 -1.88
CA ASN A 357 -7.08 -32.17 -2.57
C ASN A 357 -5.60 -31.90 -2.75
N VAL A 358 -4.76 -32.78 -2.23
CA VAL A 358 -3.32 -32.78 -2.51
C VAL A 358 -3.14 -33.24 -3.96
N LEU A 359 -2.73 -32.32 -4.83
CA LEU A 359 -2.44 -32.65 -6.23
C LEU A 359 -1.11 -33.42 -6.32
N TYR A 360 -0.11 -32.98 -5.58
CA TYR A 360 1.14 -33.73 -5.39
C TYR A 360 1.87 -33.23 -4.13
N ARG A 361 2.66 -34.14 -3.56
CA ARG A 361 3.63 -33.87 -2.49
C ARG A 361 4.93 -34.57 -2.87
N VAL A 362 6.00 -33.80 -3.04
CA VAL A 362 7.28 -34.32 -3.52
C VAL A 362 8.44 -33.81 -2.66
N ALA A 363 9.43 -34.67 -2.47
CA ALA A 363 10.66 -34.30 -1.78
C ALA A 363 11.45 -33.31 -2.64
N MET A 364 11.87 -32.19 -2.03
CA MET A 364 12.74 -31.23 -2.67
C MET A 364 14.20 -31.73 -2.60
N PRO A 365 14.92 -31.76 -3.73
CA PRO A 365 16.33 -32.19 -3.72
C PRO A 365 17.20 -31.18 -2.96
N SER A 366 18.31 -31.64 -2.39
CA SER A 366 19.27 -30.78 -1.70
C SER A 366 19.83 -29.62 -2.58
N THR A 367 19.81 -29.83 -3.89
CA THR A 367 20.22 -28.83 -4.88
C THR A 367 19.19 -27.73 -5.12
N SER A 368 17.97 -27.88 -4.58
CA SER A 368 16.88 -26.88 -4.79
C SER A 368 17.13 -25.55 -4.09
N GLY A 369 18.10 -25.46 -3.21
CA GLY A 369 18.42 -24.24 -2.47
C GLY A 369 17.52 -23.98 -1.26
N ILE A 370 16.53 -24.84 -0.97
CA ILE A 370 15.69 -24.68 0.23
C ILE A 370 16.48 -24.96 1.50
N ALA A 371 16.22 -24.21 2.56
CA ALA A 371 16.87 -24.34 3.86
C ALA A 371 15.92 -23.97 5.01
N ASN A 372 16.31 -24.33 6.22
CA ASN A 372 15.63 -23.84 7.42
C ASN A 372 15.75 -22.30 7.49
N GLY A 373 14.63 -21.64 7.77
CA GLY A 373 14.57 -20.19 7.80
C GLY A 373 14.38 -19.52 6.43
N SER A 374 14.20 -20.31 5.36
CA SER A 374 13.80 -19.77 4.05
C SER A 374 12.51 -18.95 4.17
N VAL A 375 12.50 -17.80 3.55
CA VAL A 375 11.29 -16.99 3.35
C VAL A 375 10.57 -17.55 2.11
N VAL A 376 9.29 -17.89 2.26
CA VAL A 376 8.47 -18.42 1.16
C VAL A 376 7.35 -17.43 0.86
N ARG A 377 7.22 -17.03 -0.41
CA ARG A 377 6.17 -16.15 -0.90
C ARG A 377 5.72 -16.60 -2.28
N SER A 378 4.48 -16.31 -2.62
CA SER A 378 3.93 -16.60 -3.94
C SER A 378 3.55 -15.32 -4.68
N ALA A 379 3.76 -15.31 -5.97
CA ALA A 379 3.11 -14.37 -6.87
C ALA A 379 1.63 -14.75 -6.99
N ARG A 380 0.75 -13.83 -6.57
CA ARG A 380 -0.70 -14.14 -6.39
C ARG A 380 -1.42 -14.51 -7.67
N SER A 381 -1.05 -13.88 -8.79
CA SER A 381 -1.67 -14.11 -10.10
C SER A 381 -0.98 -15.21 -10.90
N LYS A 382 0.26 -15.55 -10.56
CA LYS A 382 1.11 -16.52 -11.27
C LYS A 382 1.13 -17.87 -10.54
N ASN A 383 1.58 -18.91 -11.22
CA ASN A 383 1.80 -20.24 -10.65
C ASN A 383 3.24 -20.39 -10.14
N ILE A 384 3.76 -19.38 -9.47
CA ILE A 384 5.17 -19.32 -9.05
C ILE A 384 5.25 -19.10 -7.54
N VAL A 385 6.04 -19.95 -6.89
CA VAL A 385 6.47 -19.80 -5.50
C VAL A 385 7.93 -19.38 -5.48
N TYR A 386 8.21 -18.30 -4.78
CA TYR A 386 9.56 -17.82 -4.52
C TYR A 386 9.98 -18.23 -3.12
N TYR A 387 11.21 -18.68 -2.98
CA TYR A 387 11.79 -18.99 -1.68
C TYR A 387 13.28 -18.62 -1.65
N THR A 388 13.86 -18.57 -0.44
CA THR A 388 15.18 -17.97 -0.25
C THR A 388 16.15 -18.93 0.43
N ASN A 389 17.46 -18.67 0.22
CA ASN A 389 18.52 -19.20 1.05
C ASN A 389 19.56 -18.08 1.26
N GLY A 390 19.66 -17.58 2.50
CA GLY A 390 20.48 -16.41 2.79
C GLY A 390 20.01 -15.18 1.97
N ASN A 391 20.85 -14.70 1.06
CA ASN A 391 20.57 -13.62 0.14
C ASN A 391 20.17 -14.08 -1.28
N ALA A 392 20.04 -15.39 -1.50
CA ALA A 392 19.67 -15.94 -2.79
C ALA A 392 18.15 -16.20 -2.88
N VAL A 393 17.56 -15.88 -4.03
CA VAL A 393 16.14 -16.10 -4.35
C VAL A 393 16.03 -17.20 -5.39
N TYR A 394 15.13 -18.15 -5.15
CA TYR A 394 14.78 -19.25 -6.04
C TYR A 394 13.30 -19.10 -6.42
N ALA A 395 12.93 -19.62 -7.58
CA ALA A 395 11.54 -19.63 -8.05
C ALA A 395 11.17 -21.00 -8.58
N HIS A 396 10.03 -21.53 -8.13
CA HIS A 396 9.48 -22.80 -8.59
C HIS A 396 8.10 -22.58 -9.22
N ASN A 397 7.95 -23.04 -10.45
CA ASN A 397 6.63 -23.09 -11.09
C ASN A 397 5.89 -24.33 -10.58
N VAL A 398 4.78 -24.13 -9.88
CA VAL A 398 4.02 -25.24 -9.27
C VAL A 398 3.47 -26.24 -10.30
N LEU A 399 3.36 -25.86 -11.56
CA LEU A 399 2.96 -26.78 -12.64
C LEU A 399 4.10 -27.67 -13.13
N ALA A 400 5.34 -27.38 -12.75
CA ALA A 400 6.52 -28.20 -13.12
C ALA A 400 6.72 -29.43 -12.22
N ASN A 401 5.82 -29.62 -11.24
CA ASN A 401 5.83 -30.74 -10.30
C ASN A 401 7.19 -30.89 -9.58
N SER A 402 7.97 -31.94 -9.88
CA SER A 402 9.25 -32.23 -9.24
C SER A 402 10.46 -31.54 -9.87
N ASN A 403 10.28 -30.77 -10.91
CA ASN A 403 11.39 -30.05 -11.57
C ASN A 403 11.72 -28.75 -10.80
N PHE A 404 12.51 -28.87 -9.77
CA PHE A 404 12.95 -27.75 -8.94
C PHE A 404 14.16 -27.02 -9.55
N PRO A 405 14.32 -25.71 -9.26
CA PRO A 405 15.52 -24.99 -9.66
C PRO A 405 16.76 -25.56 -8.97
N THR A 406 17.88 -25.62 -9.69
CA THR A 406 19.18 -26.03 -9.18
C THR A 406 20.13 -24.86 -8.96
N ALA A 407 19.72 -23.65 -9.37
CA ALA A 407 20.47 -22.41 -9.20
C ALA A 407 19.53 -21.30 -8.73
N ALA A 408 20.07 -20.31 -8.05
CA ALA A 408 19.33 -19.12 -7.68
C ALA A 408 18.89 -18.35 -8.92
N LEU A 409 17.68 -17.79 -8.86
CA LEU A 409 17.16 -16.89 -9.89
C LEU A 409 17.96 -15.60 -9.93
N PHE A 410 18.25 -15.05 -8.76
CA PHE A 410 19.16 -13.92 -8.54
C PHE A 410 19.62 -13.89 -7.06
N THR A 411 20.65 -13.09 -6.80
CA THR A 411 21.13 -12.80 -5.45
C THR A 411 20.92 -11.33 -5.12
N VAL A 412 20.68 -11.03 -3.85
CA VAL A 412 20.32 -9.69 -3.36
C VAL A 412 21.44 -9.18 -2.46
N GLY A 413 21.93 -7.97 -2.75
CA GLY A 413 22.91 -7.29 -1.90
C GLY A 413 24.22 -8.06 -1.73
N SER A 414 24.81 -7.95 -0.56
CA SER A 414 26.04 -8.63 -0.19
C SER A 414 25.77 -10.00 0.44
N SER A 415 26.81 -10.82 0.58
CA SER A 415 26.71 -12.13 1.24
C SER A 415 26.42 -12.04 2.75
N SER A 416 26.62 -10.90 3.38
CA SER A 416 26.27 -10.63 4.78
C SER A 416 24.78 -10.34 4.98
N GLU A 417 24.08 -9.97 3.91
CA GLU A 417 22.66 -9.70 3.96
C GLU A 417 21.83 -10.98 3.97
N LYS A 418 20.75 -10.99 4.77
CA LYS A 418 19.77 -12.06 4.78
C LYS A 418 18.42 -11.52 4.37
N ILE A 419 17.76 -12.18 3.44
CA ILE A 419 16.39 -11.86 3.07
C ILE A 419 15.46 -12.21 4.23
N VAL A 420 14.62 -11.25 4.63
CA VAL A 420 13.69 -11.38 5.74
C VAL A 420 12.22 -11.33 5.29
N ASP A 421 11.95 -10.66 4.18
CA ASP A 421 10.63 -10.67 3.57
C ASP A 421 10.70 -10.36 2.06
N MET A 422 9.64 -10.76 1.35
CA MET A 422 9.43 -10.44 -0.06
C MET A 422 7.98 -10.08 -0.27
N VAL A 423 7.71 -9.01 -1.02
CA VAL A 423 6.35 -8.59 -1.39
C VAL A 423 6.29 -8.24 -2.87
N PHE A 424 5.11 -8.38 -3.46
CA PHE A 424 4.92 -8.16 -4.89
C PHE A 424 4.06 -6.93 -5.14
N SER A 425 4.26 -6.30 -6.30
CA SER A 425 3.27 -5.36 -6.85
C SER A 425 1.94 -6.09 -7.15
N ASP A 426 0.84 -5.35 -7.27
CA ASP A 426 -0.48 -5.95 -7.49
C ASP A 426 -0.59 -6.77 -8.79
N ASP A 427 0.23 -6.44 -9.79
CA ASP A 427 0.34 -7.11 -11.08
C ASP A 427 1.40 -8.22 -11.10
N ASP A 428 2.07 -8.47 -9.96
CA ASP A 428 3.21 -9.40 -9.82
C ASP A 428 4.38 -9.15 -10.77
N ASN A 429 4.51 -7.95 -11.35
CA ASN A 429 5.61 -7.61 -12.26
C ASN A 429 6.86 -7.15 -11.52
N LEU A 430 6.69 -6.68 -10.29
CA LEU A 430 7.81 -6.29 -9.42
C LEU A 430 7.79 -7.13 -8.15
N ILE A 431 8.98 -7.49 -7.68
CA ILE A 431 9.23 -8.10 -6.38
C ILE A 431 10.12 -7.16 -5.57
N TYR A 432 9.66 -6.82 -4.38
CA TYR A 432 10.42 -6.03 -3.42
C TYR A 432 10.98 -6.97 -2.37
N VAL A 433 12.29 -6.99 -2.25
CA VAL A 433 13.02 -7.91 -1.36
C VAL A 433 13.63 -7.09 -0.23
N ALA A 434 13.18 -7.37 0.99
CA ALA A 434 13.69 -6.76 2.21
C ALA A 434 14.78 -7.63 2.81
N THR A 435 15.91 -7.02 3.15
CA THR A 435 17.05 -7.71 3.75
C THR A 435 17.50 -7.05 5.05
N ASN A 436 18.22 -7.79 5.86
CA ASN A 436 18.95 -7.27 7.01
C ASN A 436 20.43 -7.67 6.93
N ASP A 437 21.30 -6.70 7.08
CA ASP A 437 22.75 -6.87 7.30
C ASP A 437 23.09 -6.59 8.75
N THR A 438 23.39 -7.64 9.52
CA THR A 438 23.68 -7.50 10.95
C THR A 438 25.00 -6.79 11.24
N SER A 439 25.85 -6.58 10.25
CA SER A 439 27.10 -5.83 10.39
C SER A 439 26.92 -4.31 10.31
N ALA A 440 25.79 -3.84 9.81
CA ALA A 440 25.49 -2.43 9.62
C ALA A 440 24.73 -1.83 10.82
N SER A 441 24.96 -0.56 11.10
CA SER A 441 24.23 0.19 12.16
C SER A 441 22.75 0.39 11.80
N MET A 442 22.44 0.51 10.52
CA MET A 442 21.09 0.51 9.96
C MET A 442 20.97 -0.74 9.07
N PRO A 443 20.57 -1.89 9.64
CA PRO A 443 20.68 -3.17 8.93
C PRO A 443 19.70 -3.35 7.78
N GLY A 444 18.58 -2.63 7.77
CA GLY A 444 17.49 -2.84 6.83
C GLY A 444 17.74 -2.23 5.46
N SER A 445 17.58 -3.03 4.41
CA SER A 445 17.69 -2.62 3.00
C SER A 445 16.48 -3.10 2.19
N LEU A 446 16.20 -2.43 1.08
CA LEU A 446 15.12 -2.78 0.17
C LEU A 446 15.63 -2.79 -1.28
N TYR A 447 15.32 -3.86 -2.00
CA TYR A 447 15.67 -4.07 -3.39
C TYR A 447 14.41 -4.32 -4.23
N CYS A 448 14.32 -3.73 -5.40
CA CYS A 448 13.23 -3.93 -6.34
C CYS A 448 13.75 -4.62 -7.60
N TYR A 449 13.19 -5.79 -7.90
CA TYR A 449 13.51 -6.54 -9.11
C TYR A 449 12.28 -6.65 -10.02
N ASP A 450 12.54 -6.69 -11.31
CA ASP A 450 11.56 -7.05 -12.33
C ASP A 450 11.41 -8.57 -12.37
N THR A 451 10.19 -9.09 -12.23
CA THR A 451 9.97 -10.56 -12.18
C THR A 451 9.99 -11.24 -13.55
N GLN A 452 9.98 -10.49 -14.64
CA GLN A 452 10.05 -11.04 -16.00
C GLN A 452 11.49 -11.20 -16.45
N THR A 453 12.32 -10.18 -16.16
CA THR A 453 13.73 -10.15 -16.57
C THR A 453 14.68 -10.58 -15.46
N ASN A 454 14.21 -10.65 -14.22
CA ASN A 454 15.01 -10.91 -13.01
C ASN A 454 16.12 -9.88 -12.77
N THR A 455 15.97 -8.67 -13.30
CA THR A 455 16.96 -7.59 -13.19
C THR A 455 16.62 -6.63 -12.07
N LEU A 456 17.66 -6.15 -11.38
CA LEU A 456 17.52 -5.11 -10.37
C LEU A 456 17.06 -3.81 -11.03
N ARG A 457 15.96 -3.25 -10.57
CA ARG A 457 15.45 -1.95 -10.99
C ARG A 457 16.05 -0.83 -10.18
N TRP A 458 16.06 -0.99 -8.86
CA TRP A 458 16.66 -0.06 -7.91
C TRP A 458 16.87 -0.72 -6.55
N SER A 459 17.69 -0.10 -5.73
CA SER A 459 17.87 -0.49 -4.32
C SER A 459 18.01 0.73 -3.43
N LYS A 460 17.62 0.57 -2.17
CA LYS A 460 17.92 1.48 -1.07
C LYS A 460 18.54 0.66 0.06
N GLN A 461 19.81 0.86 0.31
CA GLN A 461 20.58 0.06 1.25
C GLN A 461 20.76 0.80 2.57
N HIS A 462 20.74 0.07 3.68
CA HIS A 462 21.00 0.57 5.04
C HIS A 462 20.12 1.78 5.41
N ILE A 463 18.84 1.72 5.07
CA ILE A 463 17.90 2.82 5.19
C ILE A 463 17.05 2.78 6.46
N THR A 464 16.96 1.63 7.14
CA THR A 464 16.08 1.47 8.29
C THR A 464 16.68 0.52 9.32
N GLY A 465 16.05 0.40 10.49
CA GLY A 465 16.36 -0.57 11.51
C GLY A 465 16.20 -2.02 11.01
N ARG A 466 16.26 -2.99 11.92
CA ARG A 466 16.09 -4.42 11.59
C ARG A 466 14.67 -4.70 11.11
N ILE A 467 14.51 -4.94 9.82
CA ILE A 467 13.21 -5.20 9.20
C ILE A 467 12.64 -6.53 9.72
N VAL A 468 11.37 -6.52 10.09
CA VAL A 468 10.59 -7.69 10.53
C VAL A 468 9.57 -8.07 9.46
N LYS A 469 8.96 -7.08 8.81
CA LYS A 469 7.91 -7.29 7.81
C LYS A 469 7.98 -6.21 6.73
N ALA A 470 7.74 -6.61 5.49
CA ALA A 470 7.49 -5.70 4.38
C ALA A 470 6.03 -5.80 3.92
N LEU A 471 5.50 -4.72 3.34
CA LEU A 471 4.17 -4.66 2.79
C LEU A 471 4.16 -3.69 1.61
N PHE A 472 3.57 -4.10 0.49
CA PHE A 472 3.34 -3.24 -0.66
C PHE A 472 1.91 -2.71 -0.65
N ARG A 473 1.77 -1.42 -0.91
CA ARG A 473 0.48 -0.76 -1.09
C ARG A 473 0.43 -0.08 -2.46
N ASN A 474 -0.69 -0.26 -3.14
CA ASN A 474 -1.02 0.43 -4.38
C ASN A 474 -2.40 1.08 -4.23
N LYS A 475 -2.43 2.35 -3.77
CA LYS A 475 -3.64 3.18 -3.47
C LYS A 475 -4.68 2.55 -2.57
#